data_3faa0b835b7eb784896e195a2b5e5686
#
_entry.id   3faa0b835b7eb784896e195a2b5e5686
#
_cell.length_a   1.000
_cell.length_b   1.000
_cell.length_c   1.000
_cell.angle_alpha   90.00
_cell.angle_beta   90.00
_cell.angle_gamma   90.00
#
_symmetry.space_group_name_H-M   'P 1'
#
loop_
_entity.id
_entity.type
_entity.pdbx_description
1 polymer ?
#
loop_
_entity_poly.entity_id
_entity_poly.type
_entity_poly.pdbx_seq_one_letter_code
_entity_poly.pdbx_strand_id
1 'polypeptide(L)'
;MAYGAIVLDEIIHRAKPKDIIISAAGVREGMLYDRLSIKERTVDPLIAASRDLETLFARAPGYGDELIKWVDQFMASGSIDETEEEIRLRHAACLLSDIAWRSH
;
A
#
# COMPACT_ATOMS: atom_id res chain seq x y z
N MET A 1 29.67 -0.24 -5.62
CA MET A 1 28.88 0.12 -4.42
C MET A 1 29.63 1.00 -3.42
N ALA A 2 30.95 0.91 -3.29
CA ALA A 2 31.73 1.73 -2.32
C ALA A 2 31.58 3.24 -2.47
N TYR A 3 31.53 3.76 -3.69
CA TYR A 3 31.43 5.21 -3.95
C TYR A 3 30.11 5.83 -3.46
N GLY A 4 29.01 5.10 -3.58
CA GLY A 4 27.71 5.61 -3.10
C GLY A 4 27.67 5.75 -1.57
N ALA A 5 28.28 4.84 -0.86
CA ALA A 5 28.40 4.92 0.60
C ALA A 5 29.24 6.11 1.05
N ILE A 6 30.35 6.39 0.36
CA ILE A 6 31.22 7.54 0.67
C ILE A 6 30.48 8.87 0.43
N VAL A 7 29.74 8.96 -0.68
CA VAL A 7 28.93 10.17 -0.98
C VAL A 7 27.84 10.38 0.07
N LEU A 8 27.15 9.31 0.46
CA LEU A 8 26.12 9.38 1.48
C LEU A 8 26.68 9.79 2.85
N ASP A 9 27.82 9.23 3.23
CA ASP A 9 28.53 9.58 4.46
C ASP A 9 28.91 11.07 4.50
N GLU A 10 29.45 11.60 3.40
CA GLU A 10 29.79 13.02 3.28
C GLU A 10 28.55 13.92 3.35
N ILE A 11 27.44 13.52 2.71
CA ILE A 11 26.17 14.25 2.79
C ILE A 11 25.65 14.28 4.24
N ILE A 12 25.67 13.17 4.93
CA ILE A 12 25.25 13.06 6.33
C ILE A 12 26.12 13.93 7.21
N HIS A 13 27.44 13.90 7.01
CA HIS A 13 28.38 14.69 7.79
C HIS A 13 28.17 16.20 7.63
N ARG A 14 27.87 16.64 6.40
CA ARG A 14 27.65 18.08 6.10
C ARG A 14 26.26 18.56 6.47
N ALA A 15 25.23 17.79 6.14
CA ALA A 15 23.84 18.19 6.36
C ALA A 15 23.40 18.00 7.82
N LYS A 16 24.04 17.09 8.56
CA LYS A 16 23.70 16.73 9.95
C LYS A 16 22.18 16.54 10.15
N PRO A 17 21.54 15.68 9.33
CA PRO A 17 20.09 15.49 9.41
C PRO A 17 19.71 14.93 10.77
N LYS A 18 18.51 15.30 11.25
CA LYS A 18 17.97 14.78 12.50
C LYS A 18 17.61 13.30 12.38
N ASP A 19 17.06 12.93 11.21
CA ASP A 19 16.63 11.58 10.89
C ASP A 19 16.97 11.23 9.44
N ILE A 20 17.19 9.96 9.16
CA ILE A 20 17.42 9.42 7.82
C ILE A 20 16.36 8.36 7.56
N ILE A 21 15.51 8.60 6.56
CA ILE A 21 14.46 7.68 6.16
C ILE A 21 14.87 7.02 4.84
N ILE A 22 14.92 5.68 4.84
CA ILE A 22 15.15 4.91 3.63
C ILE A 22 13.80 4.71 2.93
N SER A 23 13.72 5.14 1.67
CA SER A 23 12.53 4.98 0.84
C SER A 23 12.83 4.11 -0.37
N ALA A 24 11.89 3.21 -0.73
CA ALA A 24 11.91 2.48 -2.00
C ALA A 24 11.48 3.37 -3.18
N ALA A 25 10.81 4.51 -2.91
CA ALA A 25 10.43 5.49 -3.91
C ALA A 25 11.57 6.48 -4.16
N GLY A 26 11.92 6.70 -5.43
CA GLY A 26 12.96 7.62 -5.87
C GLY A 26 12.39 8.96 -6.36
N VAL A 27 13.27 9.78 -6.93
CA VAL A 27 12.91 11.10 -7.50
C VAL A 27 11.83 10.99 -8.58
N ARG A 28 11.85 9.91 -9.36
CA ARG A 28 10.88 9.64 -10.43
C ARG A 28 9.46 9.46 -9.88
N GLU A 29 9.34 8.67 -8.84
CA GLU A 29 8.07 8.43 -8.14
C GLU A 29 7.56 9.71 -7.48
N GLY A 30 8.45 10.51 -6.88
CA GLY A 30 8.12 11.83 -6.34
C GLY A 30 7.59 12.79 -7.41
N MET A 31 8.23 12.86 -8.58
CA MET A 31 7.75 13.68 -9.70
C MET A 31 6.39 13.21 -10.25
N LEU A 32 6.14 11.90 -10.28
CA LEU A 32 4.83 11.38 -10.68
C LEU A 32 3.76 11.74 -9.65
N TYR A 33 4.07 11.59 -8.35
CA TYR A 33 3.18 11.96 -7.26
C TYR A 33 2.81 13.45 -7.31
N ASP A 34 3.76 14.34 -7.61
CA ASP A 34 3.51 15.78 -7.73
C ASP A 34 2.56 16.14 -8.89
N ARG A 35 2.42 15.27 -9.88
CA ARG A 35 1.48 15.44 -11.00
C ARG A 35 0.08 14.95 -10.71
N LEU A 36 -0.11 14.17 -9.65
CA LEU A 36 -1.43 13.71 -9.24
C LEU A 36 -2.28 14.89 -8.79
N SER A 37 -3.57 14.85 -9.11
CA SER A 37 -4.54 15.78 -8.56
C SER A 37 -4.66 15.61 -7.04
N ILE A 38 -5.17 16.63 -6.35
CA ILE A 38 -5.41 16.57 -4.89
C ILE A 38 -6.30 15.37 -4.54
N LYS A 39 -7.29 15.07 -5.37
CA LYS A 39 -8.20 13.93 -5.17
C LYS A 39 -7.46 12.60 -5.27
N GLU A 40 -6.57 12.44 -6.23
CA GLU A 40 -5.79 11.21 -6.40
C GLU A 40 -4.78 11.01 -5.27
N ARG A 41 -4.20 12.09 -4.73
CA ARG A 41 -3.27 12.02 -3.59
C ARG A 41 -3.94 11.57 -2.28
N THR A 42 -5.26 11.71 -2.16
CA THR A 42 -6.03 11.28 -0.97
C THR A 42 -6.48 9.82 -1.04
N VAL A 43 -6.32 9.16 -2.18
CA VAL A 43 -6.66 7.75 -2.33
C VAL A 43 -5.58 6.90 -1.65
N ASP A 44 -6.01 5.94 -0.84
CA ASP A 44 -5.09 4.97 -0.24
C ASP A 44 -4.45 4.10 -1.33
N PRO A 45 -3.12 4.17 -1.50
CA PRO A 45 -2.45 3.48 -2.60
C PRO A 45 -2.51 1.94 -2.47
N LEU A 46 -2.57 1.40 -1.25
CA LEU A 46 -2.70 -0.04 -1.04
C LEU A 46 -4.07 -0.53 -1.52
N ILE A 47 -5.13 0.14 -1.12
CA ILE A 47 -6.50 -0.23 -1.51
C ILE A 47 -6.71 -0.03 -3.00
N ALA A 48 -6.21 1.07 -3.59
CA ALA A 48 -6.28 1.32 -5.02
C ALA A 48 -5.58 0.21 -5.83
N ALA A 49 -4.33 -0.10 -5.49
CA ALA A 49 -3.57 -1.17 -6.17
C ALA A 49 -4.23 -2.54 -5.99
N SER A 50 -4.78 -2.84 -4.81
CA SER A 50 -5.51 -4.09 -4.56
C SER A 50 -6.76 -4.21 -5.43
N ARG A 51 -7.51 -3.13 -5.64
CA ARG A 51 -8.66 -3.10 -6.56
C ARG A 51 -8.28 -3.29 -8.00
N ASP A 52 -7.20 -2.66 -8.44
CA ASP A 52 -6.70 -2.83 -9.80
C ASP A 52 -6.31 -4.29 -10.05
N LEU A 53 -5.61 -4.92 -9.10
CA LEU A 53 -5.23 -6.33 -9.18
C LEU A 53 -6.47 -7.26 -9.14
N GLU A 54 -7.44 -6.99 -8.29
CA GLU A 54 -8.72 -7.72 -8.28
C GLU A 54 -9.39 -7.67 -9.65
N THR A 55 -9.53 -6.45 -10.21
CA THR A 55 -10.19 -6.25 -11.50
C THR A 55 -9.49 -6.98 -12.63
N LEU A 56 -8.15 -7.06 -12.60
CA LEU A 56 -7.36 -7.68 -13.65
C LEU A 56 -7.25 -9.20 -13.52
N PHE A 57 -7.23 -9.75 -12.31
CA PHE A 57 -6.83 -11.13 -12.06
C PHE A 57 -7.85 -11.99 -11.33
N ALA A 58 -8.83 -11.42 -10.61
CA ALA A 58 -9.85 -12.22 -9.94
C ALA A 58 -10.79 -12.90 -10.93
N ARG A 59 -11.32 -14.07 -10.54
CA ARG A 59 -12.35 -14.78 -11.32
C ARG A 59 -13.66 -14.01 -11.39
N ALA A 60 -14.01 -13.33 -10.30
CA ALA A 60 -15.24 -12.57 -10.17
C ALA A 60 -14.90 -11.16 -9.61
N PRO A 61 -14.63 -10.15 -10.45
CA PRO A 61 -14.40 -8.79 -10.00
C PRO A 61 -15.59 -8.29 -9.18
N GLY A 62 -15.29 -7.66 -8.03
CA GLY A 62 -16.29 -7.23 -7.05
C GLY A 62 -16.55 -8.20 -5.90
N TYR A 63 -16.06 -9.44 -5.99
CA TYR A 63 -16.15 -10.42 -4.90
C TYR A 63 -15.43 -9.92 -3.63
N GLY A 64 -14.32 -9.21 -3.79
CA GLY A 64 -13.58 -8.62 -2.67
C GLY A 64 -14.41 -7.64 -1.85
N ASP A 65 -15.26 -6.83 -2.48
CA ASP A 65 -16.18 -5.91 -1.78
C ASP A 65 -17.27 -6.65 -1.00
N GLU A 66 -17.76 -7.78 -1.52
CA GLU A 66 -18.71 -8.64 -0.79
C GLU A 66 -18.02 -9.29 0.42
N LEU A 67 -16.80 -9.77 0.23
CA LEU A 67 -16.01 -10.36 1.29
C LEU A 67 -15.67 -9.35 2.39
N ILE A 68 -15.31 -8.11 2.04
CA ILE A 68 -15.11 -7.01 2.99
C ILE A 68 -16.35 -6.83 3.86
N LYS A 69 -17.52 -6.68 3.27
CA LYS A 69 -18.79 -6.49 4.01
C LYS A 69 -19.07 -7.65 4.97
N TRP A 70 -18.84 -8.86 4.52
CA TRP A 70 -19.08 -10.05 5.35
C TRP A 70 -18.10 -10.11 6.52
N VAL A 71 -16.81 -9.87 6.28
CA VAL A 71 -15.78 -9.89 7.32
C VAL A 71 -15.97 -8.72 8.30
N ASP A 72 -16.35 -7.53 7.83
CA ASP A 72 -16.65 -6.38 8.69
C ASP A 72 -17.78 -6.70 9.67
N GLN A 73 -18.84 -7.36 9.20
CA GLN A 73 -19.95 -7.80 10.07
C GLN A 73 -19.50 -8.85 11.08
N PHE A 74 -18.66 -9.79 10.66
CA PHE A 74 -18.11 -10.81 11.54
C PHE A 74 -17.24 -10.21 12.65
N MET A 75 -16.33 -9.30 12.31
CA MET A 75 -15.44 -8.62 13.26
C MET A 75 -16.25 -7.77 14.26
N ALA A 76 -17.23 -7.03 13.78
CA ALA A 76 -18.12 -6.23 14.62
C ALA A 76 -18.93 -7.11 15.60
N SER A 77 -19.41 -8.28 15.16
CA SER A 77 -20.16 -9.20 16.02
C SER A 77 -19.28 -9.89 17.07
N GLY A 78 -18.00 -10.10 16.75
CA GLY A 78 -17.03 -10.68 17.66
C GLY A 78 -16.45 -9.70 18.70
N SER A 79 -16.84 -8.42 18.63
CA SER A 79 -16.27 -7.35 19.48
C SER A 79 -14.73 -7.33 19.44
N ILE A 80 -14.16 -7.55 18.27
CA ILE A 80 -12.71 -7.53 18.08
C ILE A 80 -12.31 -6.10 17.78
N ASP A 81 -11.50 -5.51 18.64
CA ASP A 81 -10.96 -4.18 18.43
C ASP A 81 -9.81 -4.25 17.42
N GLU A 82 -9.94 -3.51 16.32
CA GLU A 82 -8.92 -3.35 15.29
C GLU A 82 -8.48 -1.89 15.21
N THR A 83 -7.21 -1.68 14.94
CA THR A 83 -6.69 -0.37 14.55
C THR A 83 -7.08 -0.04 13.11
N GLU A 84 -7.03 1.24 12.73
CA GLU A 84 -7.27 1.66 11.34
C GLU A 84 -6.35 0.96 10.34
N GLU A 85 -5.09 0.72 10.72
CA GLU A 85 -4.12 0.01 9.88
C GLU A 85 -4.47 -1.47 9.70
N GLU A 86 -4.94 -2.15 10.74
CA GLU A 86 -5.39 -3.55 10.66
C GLU A 86 -6.62 -3.68 9.78
N ILE A 87 -7.59 -2.78 9.89
CA ILE A 87 -8.77 -2.73 9.00
C ILE A 87 -8.32 -2.52 7.55
N ARG A 88 -7.41 -1.59 7.31
CA ARG A 88 -6.83 -1.30 6.01
C ARG A 88 -6.16 -2.53 5.38
N LEU A 89 -5.33 -3.23 6.14
CA LEU A 89 -4.65 -4.45 5.69
C LEU A 89 -5.64 -5.58 5.43
N ARG A 90 -6.64 -5.75 6.28
CA ARG A 90 -7.70 -6.75 6.12
C ARG A 90 -8.53 -6.49 4.85
N HIS A 91 -8.90 -5.24 4.58
CA HIS A 91 -9.61 -4.89 3.35
C HIS A 91 -8.76 -5.18 2.11
N ALA A 92 -7.47 -4.84 2.12
CA ALA A 92 -6.56 -5.20 1.04
C ALA A 92 -6.47 -6.72 0.84
N ALA A 93 -6.39 -7.50 1.92
CA ALA A 93 -6.36 -8.95 1.86
C ALA A 93 -7.64 -9.54 1.26
N CYS A 94 -8.82 -8.98 1.58
CA CYS A 94 -10.09 -9.40 0.98
C CYS A 94 -10.09 -9.15 -0.54
N LEU A 95 -9.65 -7.98 -1.00
CA LEU A 95 -9.55 -7.65 -2.43
C LEU A 95 -8.58 -8.58 -3.17
N LEU A 96 -7.48 -8.98 -2.53
CA LEU A 96 -6.45 -9.83 -3.13
C LEU A 96 -6.73 -11.34 -2.98
N SER A 97 -7.82 -11.74 -2.32
CA SER A 97 -8.07 -13.14 -1.93
C SER A 97 -8.18 -14.12 -3.10
N ASP A 98 -8.59 -13.67 -4.28
CA ASP A 98 -8.85 -14.54 -5.46
C ASP A 98 -7.90 -14.30 -6.65
N ILE A 99 -6.87 -13.44 -6.50
CA ILE A 99 -5.98 -13.08 -7.62
C ILE A 99 -5.02 -14.20 -8.06
N ALA A 100 -4.72 -15.14 -7.18
CA ALA A 100 -3.71 -16.19 -7.41
C ALA A 100 -4.30 -17.52 -7.89
N TRP A 101 -5.57 -17.59 -8.25
CA TRP A 101 -6.25 -18.83 -8.62
C TRP A 101 -5.66 -19.56 -9.85
N ARG A 102 -4.91 -18.85 -10.71
CA ARG A 102 -4.21 -19.42 -11.87
C ARG A 102 -2.77 -19.86 -11.58
N SER A 103 -2.29 -19.68 -10.36
CA SER A 103 -0.88 -19.91 -9.99
C SER A 103 -0.58 -21.36 -9.62
N HIS A 104 -1.33 -22.34 -10.13
CA HIS A 104 -1.11 -23.78 -9.92
C HIS A 104 -0.62 -24.46 -11.17
#